data_1de52f4627c176e53eac9d1442a4b793
#
_entry.id   1de52f4627c176e53eac9d1442a4b793
#
_cell.length_a   1.000
_cell.length_b   1.000
_cell.length_c   1.000
_cell.angle_alpha   90.00
_cell.angle_beta   90.00
_cell.angle_gamma   90.00
#
_symmetry.space_group_name_H-M   'P 1'
#
loop_
_entity.id
_entity.type
_entity.pdbx_description
1 polymer ?
#
loop_
_entity_poly.entity_id
_entity_poly.type
_entity_poly.pdbx_seq_one_letter_code
_entity_poly.pdbx_strand_id
1 'polypeptide(L)'
;MTNLISTFQDRFGDWVTALSQHLQLSLLTLLLAIFVAIPLAVYLRYHEKLADWVLQIAGIFQTIPSLALLGLFIPLMGIGTLPALTALVIYAIFPILQNTITGLKGIDPSLQEAGIAFGMTRWERLKKFEIPLAMPVIMSGIRTAAVLIIGTATLAALIGAGGLGSFILLGIDRNNTSLILIGALSSAVLAIAFNFQIGRASCRER
;
A
#
# COMPACT_ATOMS: atom_id res chain seq x y z
N MET A 1 13.62 23.97 25.17
CA MET A 1 13.73 22.78 24.30
C MET A 1 13.27 21.58 25.11
N THR A 2 12.05 21.12 24.89
CA THR A 2 11.56 19.89 25.52
C THR A 2 12.45 18.73 25.04
N ASN A 3 13.01 17.98 25.98
CA ASN A 3 13.88 16.85 25.64
C ASN A 3 13.03 15.80 24.90
N LEU A 4 13.46 15.36 23.73
CA LEU A 4 12.77 14.35 22.92
C LEU A 4 12.42 13.11 23.75
N ILE A 5 13.36 12.69 24.60
CA ILE A 5 13.22 11.51 25.46
C ILE A 5 12.13 11.70 26.50
N SER A 6 12.08 12.85 27.20
CA SER A 6 11.02 13.10 28.19
C SER A 6 9.65 13.18 27.53
N THR A 7 9.52 13.88 26.38
CA THR A 7 8.27 13.95 25.63
C THR A 7 7.79 12.55 25.19
N PHE A 8 8.71 11.68 24.76
CA PHE A 8 8.37 10.31 24.38
C PHE A 8 7.90 9.48 25.60
N GLN A 9 8.60 9.58 26.74
CA GLN A 9 8.21 8.89 27.96
C GLN A 9 6.85 9.32 28.47
N ASP A 10 6.58 10.63 28.51
CA ASP A 10 5.31 11.20 28.97
C ASP A 10 4.12 10.80 28.09
N ARG A 11 4.37 10.53 26.81
CA ARG A 11 3.34 10.19 25.83
C ARG A 11 3.43 8.78 25.25
N PHE A 12 4.12 7.89 25.96
CA PHE A 12 4.33 6.52 25.46
C PHE A 12 3.01 5.76 25.24
N GLY A 13 2.02 5.92 26.11
CA GLY A 13 0.69 5.31 25.96
C GLY A 13 -0.06 5.81 24.71
N ASP A 14 -0.01 7.13 24.49
CA ASP A 14 -0.60 7.74 23.29
C ASP A 14 0.10 7.24 22.02
N TRP A 15 1.43 7.12 22.08
CA TRP A 15 2.23 6.63 20.97
C TRP A 15 1.90 5.17 20.60
N VAL A 16 1.76 4.28 21.58
CA VAL A 16 1.37 2.87 21.35
C VAL A 16 0.00 2.81 20.69
N THR A 17 -0.94 3.63 21.15
CA THR A 17 -2.28 3.72 20.56
C THR A 17 -2.22 4.21 19.11
N ALA A 18 -1.49 5.29 18.87
CA ALA A 18 -1.31 5.84 17.51
C ALA A 18 -0.61 4.85 16.57
N LEU A 19 0.41 4.13 17.05
CA LEU A 19 1.09 3.09 16.29
C LEU A 19 0.14 1.95 15.92
N SER A 20 -0.67 1.48 16.88
CA SER A 20 -1.63 0.40 16.62
C SER A 20 -2.68 0.81 15.59
N GLN A 21 -3.24 2.02 15.70
CA GLN A 21 -4.18 2.56 14.71
C GLN A 21 -3.55 2.68 13.33
N HIS A 22 -2.30 3.16 13.25
CA HIS A 22 -1.58 3.30 11.99
C HIS A 22 -1.33 1.96 11.33
N LEU A 23 -0.91 0.95 12.11
CA LEU A 23 -0.72 -0.42 11.65
C LEU A 23 -2.02 -1.04 11.15
N GLN A 24 -3.12 -0.93 11.93
CA GLN A 24 -4.42 -1.46 11.54
C GLN A 24 -4.91 -0.85 10.23
N LEU A 25 -4.86 0.48 10.10
CA LEU A 25 -5.26 1.18 8.88
C LEU A 25 -4.40 0.73 7.70
N SER A 26 -3.08 0.70 7.87
CA SER A 26 -2.14 0.35 6.79
C SER A 26 -2.29 -1.12 6.35
N LEU A 27 -2.39 -2.06 7.29
CA LEU A 27 -2.55 -3.48 6.98
C LEU A 27 -3.90 -3.76 6.32
N LEU A 28 -4.98 -3.19 6.85
CA LEU A 28 -6.31 -3.37 6.26
C LEU A 28 -6.36 -2.81 4.84
N THR A 29 -5.80 -1.62 4.62
CA THR A 29 -5.67 -1.01 3.29
C THR A 29 -4.90 -1.92 2.34
N LEU A 30 -3.74 -2.42 2.77
CA LEU A 30 -2.88 -3.27 1.94
C LEU A 30 -3.59 -4.57 1.57
N LEU A 31 -4.24 -5.23 2.52
CA LEU A 31 -5.00 -6.46 2.28
C LEU A 31 -6.14 -6.27 1.29
N LEU A 32 -6.93 -5.19 1.46
CA LEU A 32 -8.02 -4.86 0.54
C LEU A 32 -7.49 -4.54 -0.86
N ALA A 33 -6.40 -3.78 -0.95
CA ALA A 33 -5.79 -3.45 -2.24
C ALA A 33 -5.25 -4.70 -2.96
N ILE A 34 -4.60 -5.63 -2.25
CA ILE A 34 -4.14 -6.92 -2.78
C ILE A 34 -5.33 -7.75 -3.27
N PHE A 35 -6.38 -7.84 -2.45
CA PHE A 35 -7.58 -8.63 -2.75
C PHE A 35 -8.30 -8.13 -4.01
N VAL A 36 -8.26 -6.83 -4.28
CA VAL A 36 -8.86 -6.22 -5.49
C VAL A 36 -7.90 -6.26 -6.66
N ALA A 37 -6.65 -5.81 -6.47
CA ALA A 37 -5.71 -5.59 -7.57
C ALA A 37 -5.20 -6.89 -8.20
N ILE A 38 -4.90 -7.93 -7.41
CA ILE A 38 -4.34 -9.18 -7.96
C ILE A 38 -5.37 -9.93 -8.82
N PRO A 39 -6.61 -10.20 -8.39
CA PRO A 39 -7.61 -10.85 -9.24
C PRO A 39 -7.93 -10.02 -10.49
N LEU A 40 -7.99 -8.68 -10.35
CA LEU A 40 -8.21 -7.79 -11.49
C LEU A 40 -7.04 -7.87 -12.49
N ALA A 41 -5.79 -7.88 -12.02
CA ALA A 41 -4.61 -8.04 -12.88
C ALA A 41 -4.61 -9.38 -13.63
N VAL A 42 -4.97 -10.46 -12.95
CA VAL A 42 -5.09 -11.81 -13.56
C VAL A 42 -6.16 -11.82 -14.66
N TYR A 43 -7.26 -11.13 -14.46
CA TYR A 43 -8.30 -10.99 -15.47
C TYR A 43 -7.81 -10.13 -16.66
N LEU A 44 -7.22 -8.98 -16.38
CA LEU A 44 -6.78 -7.99 -17.38
C LEU A 44 -5.63 -8.47 -18.26
N ARG A 45 -4.80 -9.39 -17.80
CA ARG A 45 -3.66 -9.90 -18.59
C ARG A 45 -4.08 -10.49 -19.95
N TYR A 46 -5.31 -11.00 -20.06
CA TYR A 46 -5.87 -11.53 -21.30
C TYR A 46 -6.56 -10.48 -22.18
N HIS A 47 -6.68 -9.24 -21.70
CA HIS A 47 -7.43 -8.16 -22.35
C HIS A 47 -6.56 -6.89 -22.41
N GLU A 48 -5.58 -6.87 -23.34
CA GLU A 48 -4.56 -5.81 -23.38
C GLU A 48 -5.17 -4.38 -23.41
N LYS A 49 -6.12 -4.12 -24.34
CA LYS A 49 -6.76 -2.80 -24.45
C LYS A 49 -7.45 -2.39 -23.15
N LEU A 50 -8.11 -3.35 -22.49
CA LEU A 50 -8.77 -3.07 -21.22
C LEU A 50 -7.75 -2.85 -20.09
N ALA A 51 -6.65 -3.60 -20.09
CA ALA A 51 -5.57 -3.41 -19.13
C ALA A 51 -4.97 -2.01 -19.23
N ASP A 52 -4.71 -1.53 -20.45
CA ASP A 52 -4.17 -0.20 -20.69
C ASP A 52 -5.13 0.90 -20.20
N TRP A 53 -6.43 0.77 -20.51
CA TRP A 53 -7.43 1.72 -20.02
C TRP A 53 -7.53 1.74 -18.50
N VAL A 54 -7.58 0.56 -17.86
CA VAL A 54 -7.67 0.47 -16.39
C VAL A 54 -6.42 1.01 -15.72
N LEU A 55 -5.23 0.73 -16.28
CA LEU A 55 -3.97 1.28 -15.77
C LEU A 55 -3.90 2.80 -15.92
N GLN A 56 -4.37 3.35 -17.05
CA GLN A 56 -4.44 4.80 -17.23
C GLN A 56 -5.38 5.46 -16.22
N ILE A 57 -6.58 4.91 -16.01
CA ILE A 57 -7.53 5.42 -15.02
C ILE A 57 -6.93 5.34 -13.61
N ALA A 58 -6.37 4.19 -13.23
CA ALA A 58 -5.73 4.03 -11.94
C ALA A 58 -4.53 4.97 -11.76
N GLY A 59 -3.77 5.21 -12.84
CA GLY A 59 -2.66 6.18 -12.87
C GLY A 59 -3.14 7.62 -12.67
N ILE A 60 -4.29 8.02 -13.24
CA ILE A 60 -4.88 9.34 -13.03
C ILE A 60 -5.15 9.57 -11.53
N PHE A 61 -5.70 8.58 -10.82
CA PHE A 61 -5.91 8.70 -9.37
C PHE A 61 -4.62 8.95 -8.59
N GLN A 62 -3.48 8.43 -9.05
CA GLN A 62 -2.16 8.69 -8.45
C GLN A 62 -1.69 10.14 -8.62
N THR A 63 -2.18 10.86 -9.62
CA THR A 63 -1.82 12.27 -9.85
C THR A 63 -2.62 13.23 -8.96
N ILE A 64 -3.74 12.79 -8.42
CA ILE A 64 -4.55 13.60 -7.50
C ILE A 64 -3.76 13.76 -6.18
N PRO A 65 -3.57 14.96 -5.63
CA PRO A 65 -2.95 15.12 -4.33
C PRO A 65 -3.68 14.32 -3.25
N SER A 66 -2.93 13.59 -2.41
CA SER A 66 -3.52 12.70 -1.40
C SER A 66 -4.50 13.41 -0.46
N LEU A 67 -4.20 14.63 -0.06
CA LEU A 67 -5.11 15.45 0.75
C LEU A 67 -6.42 15.79 0.01
N ALA A 68 -6.33 16.05 -1.29
CA ALA A 68 -7.53 16.33 -2.09
C ALA A 68 -8.42 15.09 -2.20
N LEU A 69 -7.82 13.91 -2.42
CA LEU A 69 -8.57 12.66 -2.48
C LEU A 69 -9.21 12.32 -1.12
N LEU A 70 -8.47 12.47 -0.01
CA LEU A 70 -9.02 12.32 1.34
C LEU A 70 -10.21 13.25 1.56
N GLY A 71 -10.07 14.54 1.20
CA GLY A 71 -11.12 15.55 1.33
C GLY A 71 -12.36 15.27 0.48
N LEU A 72 -12.17 14.66 -0.70
CA LEU A 72 -13.27 14.33 -1.61
C LEU A 72 -14.24 13.28 -1.02
N PHE A 73 -13.75 12.38 -0.17
CA PHE A 73 -14.58 11.35 0.45
C PHE A 73 -15.30 11.82 1.72
N ILE A 74 -14.90 12.95 2.32
CA ILE A 74 -15.57 13.48 3.53
C ILE A 74 -17.06 13.73 3.33
N PRO A 75 -17.53 14.41 2.28
CA PRO A 75 -18.96 14.66 2.06
C PRO A 75 -19.77 13.37 1.85
N LEU A 76 -19.14 12.30 1.37
CA LEU A 76 -19.80 11.03 1.05
C LEU A 76 -19.83 10.05 2.24
N MET A 77 -18.78 10.04 3.05
CA MET A 77 -18.53 9.01 4.07
C MET A 77 -18.33 9.58 5.48
N GLY A 78 -18.36 10.90 5.63
CA GLY A 78 -18.04 11.56 6.90
C GLY A 78 -16.55 11.67 7.18
N ILE A 79 -16.20 11.96 8.43
CA ILE A 79 -14.82 12.08 8.92
C ILE A 79 -14.43 10.79 9.63
N GLY A 80 -13.16 10.37 9.52
CA GLY A 80 -12.62 9.24 10.26
C GLY A 80 -11.92 8.18 9.39
N THR A 81 -11.93 6.94 9.86
CA THR A 81 -11.17 5.83 9.25
C THR A 81 -11.73 5.36 7.91
N LEU A 82 -13.05 5.45 7.69
CA LEU A 82 -13.70 4.93 6.48
C LEU A 82 -13.28 5.69 5.21
N PRO A 83 -13.39 7.04 5.13
CA PRO A 83 -12.91 7.80 3.98
C PRO A 83 -11.39 7.66 3.80
N ALA A 84 -10.62 7.59 4.90
CA ALA A 84 -9.19 7.36 4.85
C ALA A 84 -8.87 6.01 4.20
N LEU A 85 -9.50 4.94 4.65
CA LEU A 85 -9.34 3.59 4.10
C LEU A 85 -9.63 3.55 2.61
N THR A 86 -10.76 4.15 2.18
CA THR A 86 -11.18 4.17 0.78
C THR A 86 -10.15 4.89 -0.10
N ALA A 87 -9.71 6.08 0.29
CA ALA A 87 -8.70 6.83 -0.44
C ALA A 87 -7.37 6.08 -0.53
N LEU A 88 -6.91 5.51 0.58
CA LEU A 88 -5.66 4.76 0.63
C LEU A 88 -5.70 3.48 -0.21
N VAL A 89 -6.84 2.76 -0.24
CA VAL A 89 -7.02 1.58 -1.11
C VAL A 89 -6.91 1.97 -2.58
N ILE A 90 -7.55 3.07 -2.99
CA ILE A 90 -7.46 3.57 -4.38
C ILE A 90 -6.00 3.84 -4.76
N TYR A 91 -5.23 4.49 -3.90
CA TYR A 91 -3.81 4.71 -4.14
C TYR A 91 -2.99 3.42 -4.22
N ALA A 92 -3.30 2.46 -3.37
CA ALA A 92 -2.56 1.21 -3.28
C ALA A 92 -2.81 0.26 -4.46
N ILE A 93 -3.98 0.34 -5.09
CA ILE A 93 -4.35 -0.53 -6.22
C ILE A 93 -3.39 -0.36 -7.39
N PHE A 94 -3.02 0.85 -7.76
CA PHE A 94 -2.23 1.10 -8.97
C PHE A 94 -0.87 0.38 -8.97
N PRO A 95 0.03 0.55 -7.99
CA PRO A 95 1.33 -0.11 -8.02
C PRO A 95 1.23 -1.65 -7.96
N ILE A 96 0.23 -2.19 -7.25
CA ILE A 96 0.01 -3.65 -7.20
C ILE A 96 -0.48 -4.15 -8.56
N LEU A 97 -1.47 -3.48 -9.13
CA LEU A 97 -2.07 -3.84 -10.41
C LEU A 97 -1.04 -3.79 -11.54
N GLN A 98 -0.31 -2.67 -11.65
CA GLN A 98 0.70 -2.46 -12.68
C GLN A 98 1.81 -3.52 -12.61
N ASN A 99 2.38 -3.74 -11.43
CA ASN A 99 3.45 -4.72 -11.28
C ASN A 99 2.95 -6.16 -11.51
N THR A 100 1.73 -6.48 -11.08
CA THR A 100 1.16 -7.81 -11.31
C THR A 100 0.93 -8.07 -12.81
N ILE A 101 0.37 -7.10 -13.54
CA ILE A 101 0.20 -7.21 -15.00
C ILE A 101 1.56 -7.34 -15.68
N THR A 102 2.54 -6.49 -15.31
CA THR A 102 3.89 -6.53 -15.88
C THR A 102 4.58 -7.86 -15.61
N GLY A 103 4.48 -8.38 -14.38
CA GLY A 103 5.06 -9.67 -14.02
C GLY A 103 4.46 -10.84 -14.77
N LEU A 104 3.13 -10.84 -14.94
CA LEU A 104 2.44 -11.88 -15.70
C LEU A 104 2.68 -11.81 -17.21
N LYS A 105 2.79 -10.61 -17.78
CA LYS A 105 3.13 -10.40 -19.20
C LYS A 105 4.62 -10.67 -19.52
N GLY A 106 5.51 -10.53 -18.54
CA GLY A 106 6.95 -10.74 -18.69
C GLY A 106 7.39 -12.21 -18.68
N ILE A 107 6.46 -13.15 -18.58
CA ILE A 107 6.76 -14.58 -18.61
C ILE A 107 7.06 -15.00 -20.06
N ASP A 108 8.16 -15.75 -20.25
CA ASP A 108 8.58 -16.25 -21.56
C ASP A 108 7.44 -17.04 -22.24
N PRO A 109 7.05 -16.68 -23.47
CA PRO A 109 6.03 -17.40 -24.23
C PRO A 109 6.33 -18.89 -24.40
N SER A 110 7.60 -19.29 -24.50
CA SER A 110 8.01 -20.68 -24.62
C SER A 110 7.57 -21.54 -23.43
N LEU A 111 7.55 -20.97 -22.22
CA LEU A 111 7.06 -21.65 -21.02
C LEU A 111 5.53 -21.84 -21.06
N GLN A 112 4.82 -20.88 -21.65
CA GLN A 112 3.37 -20.99 -21.82
C GLN A 112 3.03 -22.06 -22.86
N GLU A 113 3.77 -22.13 -23.99
CA GLU A 113 3.62 -23.14 -25.02
C GLU A 113 3.95 -24.54 -24.48
N ALA A 114 5.02 -24.70 -23.71
CA ALA A 114 5.34 -25.94 -23.04
C ALA A 114 4.20 -26.41 -22.12
N GLY A 115 3.63 -25.53 -21.32
CA GLY A 115 2.48 -25.87 -20.48
C GLY A 115 1.25 -26.33 -21.27
N ILE A 116 1.02 -25.77 -22.47
CA ILE A 116 -0.05 -26.19 -23.37
C ILE A 116 0.26 -27.58 -23.95
N ALA A 117 1.51 -27.82 -24.38
CA ALA A 117 1.95 -29.09 -24.90
C ALA A 117 1.82 -30.26 -23.89
N PHE A 118 2.01 -29.96 -22.59
CA PHE A 118 1.75 -30.91 -21.51
C PHE A 118 0.26 -31.05 -21.14
N GLY A 119 -0.66 -30.45 -21.89
CA GLY A 119 -2.12 -30.55 -21.67
C GLY A 119 -2.64 -29.77 -20.46
N MET A 120 -1.88 -28.81 -19.96
CA MET A 120 -2.30 -28.02 -18.79
C MET A 120 -3.43 -27.04 -19.14
N THR A 121 -4.44 -27.00 -18.28
CA THR A 121 -5.50 -26.01 -18.35
C THR A 121 -4.96 -24.60 -18.05
N ARG A 122 -5.68 -23.54 -18.48
CA ARG A 122 -5.31 -22.14 -18.18
C ARG A 122 -5.12 -21.89 -16.67
N TRP A 123 -5.96 -22.52 -15.84
CA TRP A 123 -5.91 -22.37 -14.39
C TRP A 123 -4.70 -23.09 -13.76
N GLU A 124 -4.33 -24.25 -14.29
CA GLU A 124 -3.15 -24.96 -13.84
C GLU A 124 -1.86 -24.21 -14.21
N ARG A 125 -1.78 -23.68 -15.44
CA ARG A 125 -0.66 -22.83 -15.82
C ARG A 125 -0.53 -21.60 -14.93
N LEU A 126 -1.67 -20.90 -14.69
CA LEU A 126 -1.69 -19.73 -13.82
C LEU A 126 -1.11 -20.05 -12.45
N LYS A 127 -1.61 -21.11 -11.80
CA LYS A 127 -1.21 -21.45 -10.43
C LYS A 127 0.19 -22.05 -10.32
N LYS A 128 0.55 -22.94 -11.26
CA LYS A 128 1.79 -23.74 -11.15
C LYS A 128 3.02 -23.05 -11.76
N PHE A 129 2.82 -22.14 -12.71
CA PHE A 129 3.93 -21.49 -13.42
C PHE A 129 3.84 -19.95 -13.34
N GLU A 130 2.72 -19.38 -13.78
CA GLU A 130 2.68 -17.96 -14.08
C GLU A 130 2.72 -17.11 -12.80
N ILE A 131 1.92 -17.42 -11.78
CA ILE A 131 1.96 -16.71 -10.50
C ILE A 131 3.32 -16.90 -9.81
N PRO A 132 3.87 -18.13 -9.66
CA PRO A 132 5.20 -18.32 -9.08
C PRO A 132 6.32 -17.56 -9.80
N LEU A 133 6.33 -17.58 -11.13
CA LEU A 133 7.35 -16.87 -11.92
C LEU A 133 7.18 -15.33 -11.86
N ALA A 134 5.94 -14.84 -11.80
CA ALA A 134 5.63 -13.43 -11.65
C ALA A 134 5.80 -12.91 -10.21
N MET A 135 5.89 -13.82 -9.21
CA MET A 135 5.87 -13.47 -7.78
C MET A 135 6.89 -12.40 -7.38
N PRO A 136 8.16 -12.42 -7.84
CA PRO A 136 9.11 -11.37 -7.49
C PRO A 136 8.65 -9.96 -7.93
N VAL A 137 8.01 -9.85 -9.09
CA VAL A 137 7.49 -8.59 -9.62
C VAL A 137 6.20 -8.18 -8.90
N ILE A 138 5.32 -9.14 -8.61
CA ILE A 138 4.11 -8.91 -7.79
C ILE A 138 4.49 -8.38 -6.41
N MET A 139 5.45 -9.03 -5.75
CA MET A 139 5.95 -8.60 -4.43
C MET A 139 6.59 -7.21 -4.46
N SER A 140 7.23 -6.83 -5.56
CA SER A 140 7.73 -5.47 -5.76
C SER A 140 6.59 -4.45 -5.75
N GLY A 141 5.47 -4.75 -6.43
CA GLY A 141 4.27 -3.92 -6.42
C GLY A 141 3.65 -3.79 -5.03
N ILE A 142 3.52 -4.90 -4.31
CA ILE A 142 3.01 -4.92 -2.92
C ILE A 142 3.92 -4.10 -2.00
N ARG A 143 5.23 -4.23 -2.14
CA ARG A 143 6.24 -3.46 -1.39
C ARG A 143 6.09 -1.96 -1.63
N THR A 144 5.97 -1.54 -2.89
CA THR A 144 5.76 -0.14 -3.25
C THR A 144 4.46 0.40 -2.67
N ALA A 145 3.38 -0.36 -2.78
CA ALA A 145 2.09 -0.01 -2.18
C ALA A 145 2.17 0.14 -0.66
N ALA A 146 2.84 -0.79 0.04
CA ALA A 146 2.96 -0.75 1.50
C ALA A 146 3.68 0.51 1.98
N VAL A 147 4.81 0.88 1.34
CA VAL A 147 5.56 2.10 1.69
C VAL A 147 4.71 3.35 1.41
N LEU A 148 4.01 3.37 0.27
CA LEU A 148 3.12 4.47 -0.10
C LEU A 148 1.96 4.61 0.90
N ILE A 149 1.31 3.51 1.29
CA ILE A 149 0.23 3.51 2.29
C ILE A 149 0.72 4.08 3.61
N ILE A 150 1.85 3.61 4.15
CA ILE A 150 2.37 4.06 5.44
C ILE A 150 2.68 5.56 5.40
N GLY A 151 3.26 6.07 4.32
CA GLY A 151 3.52 7.50 4.17
C GLY A 151 2.22 8.32 4.08
N THR A 152 1.27 7.92 3.25
CA THR A 152 0.01 8.67 3.06
C THR A 152 -0.96 8.52 4.24
N ALA A 153 -0.90 7.43 5.00
CA ALA A 153 -1.70 7.25 6.21
C ALA A 153 -1.37 8.28 7.31
N THR A 154 -0.19 8.90 7.29
CA THR A 154 0.10 10.03 8.20
C THR A 154 -0.82 11.21 7.94
N LEU A 155 -1.22 11.44 6.68
CA LEU A 155 -2.14 12.51 6.29
C LEU A 155 -3.60 12.19 6.65
N ALA A 156 -3.94 10.91 6.81
CA ALA A 156 -5.27 10.49 7.22
C ALA A 156 -5.64 10.98 8.64
N ALA A 157 -4.65 11.32 9.47
CA ALA A 157 -4.87 11.97 10.76
C ALA A 157 -5.58 13.32 10.64
N LEU A 158 -5.40 14.05 9.53
CA LEU A 158 -6.08 15.33 9.25
C LEU A 158 -7.60 15.20 9.17
N ILE A 159 -8.08 14.03 8.76
CA ILE A 159 -9.51 13.74 8.65
C ILE A 159 -10.01 12.85 9.81
N GLY A 160 -9.26 12.80 10.92
CA GLY A 160 -9.67 12.09 12.13
C GLY A 160 -9.48 10.57 12.09
N ALA A 161 -8.69 10.02 11.16
CA ALA A 161 -8.43 8.59 11.11
C ALA A 161 -7.40 8.11 12.17
N GLY A 162 -6.80 9.03 12.93
CA GLY A 162 -5.80 8.70 13.94
C GLY A 162 -4.44 8.29 13.36
N GLY A 163 -3.69 7.49 14.11
CA GLY A 163 -2.38 7.00 13.71
C GLY A 163 -1.22 7.94 14.03
N LEU A 164 -0.02 7.58 13.58
CA LEU A 164 1.22 8.32 13.87
C LEU A 164 1.21 9.77 13.35
N GLY A 165 0.40 10.07 12.34
CA GLY A 165 0.17 11.43 11.86
C GLY A 165 -0.41 12.38 12.91
N SER A 166 -1.14 11.87 13.91
CA SER A 166 -1.70 12.68 15.00
C SER A 166 -0.60 13.36 15.84
N PHE A 167 0.55 12.69 16.00
CA PHE A 167 1.71 13.28 16.68
C PHE A 167 2.31 14.42 15.88
N ILE A 168 2.37 14.28 14.55
CA ILE A 168 2.89 15.31 13.65
C ILE A 168 1.97 16.54 13.72
N LEU A 169 0.66 16.35 13.61
CA LEU A 169 -0.32 17.43 13.67
C LEU A 169 -0.30 18.13 15.02
N LEU A 170 -0.33 17.36 16.11
CA LEU A 170 -0.26 17.91 17.47
C LEU A 170 1.04 18.69 17.70
N GLY A 171 2.15 18.24 17.10
CA GLY A 171 3.43 18.91 17.16
C GLY A 171 3.43 20.23 16.38
N ILE A 172 2.75 20.29 15.24
CA ILE A 172 2.56 21.52 14.45
C ILE A 172 1.71 22.50 15.23
N ASP A 173 0.56 22.07 15.74
CA ASP A 173 -0.38 22.92 16.49
C ASP A 173 0.24 23.53 17.77
N ARG A 174 1.10 22.74 18.44
CA ARG A 174 1.77 23.16 19.68
C ARG A 174 3.14 23.77 19.48
N ASN A 175 3.58 23.93 18.21
CA ASN A 175 4.95 24.36 17.85
C ASN A 175 6.01 23.53 18.61
N ASN A 176 5.80 22.21 18.71
CA ASN A 176 6.65 21.28 19.45
C ASN A 176 7.35 20.32 18.49
N THR A 177 8.62 20.62 18.19
CA THR A 177 9.47 19.82 17.28
C THR A 177 9.64 18.38 17.76
N SER A 178 9.65 18.12 19.08
CA SER A 178 9.80 16.75 19.61
C SER A 178 8.65 15.85 19.19
N LEU A 179 7.40 16.35 19.24
CA LEU A 179 6.23 15.60 18.81
C LEU A 179 6.24 15.32 17.30
N ILE A 180 6.65 16.31 16.49
CA ILE A 180 6.79 16.13 15.04
C ILE A 180 7.82 15.03 14.75
N LEU A 181 8.97 15.08 15.42
CA LEU A 181 10.03 14.09 15.22
C LEU A 181 9.58 12.68 15.66
N ILE A 182 8.88 12.55 16.79
CA ILE A 182 8.36 11.25 17.25
C ILE A 182 7.42 10.66 16.19
N GLY A 183 6.46 11.41 15.69
CA GLY A 183 5.54 10.94 14.65
C GLY A 183 6.24 10.60 13.34
N ALA A 184 7.11 11.50 12.85
CA ALA A 184 7.82 11.34 11.59
C ALA A 184 8.82 10.17 11.61
N LEU A 185 9.64 10.07 12.66
CA LEU A 185 10.61 8.97 12.78
C LEU A 185 9.93 7.62 12.96
N SER A 186 8.85 7.57 13.76
CA SER A 186 8.09 6.32 13.95
C SER A 186 7.46 5.84 12.64
N SER A 187 6.87 6.72 11.84
CA SER A 187 6.31 6.35 10.53
C SER A 187 7.40 5.96 9.52
N ALA A 188 8.55 6.63 9.53
CA ALA A 188 9.68 6.26 8.68
C ALA A 188 10.26 4.88 9.04
N VAL A 189 10.46 4.60 10.34
CA VAL A 189 10.92 3.28 10.82
C VAL A 189 9.93 2.20 10.44
N LEU A 190 8.63 2.47 10.58
CA LEU A 190 7.59 1.54 10.20
C LEU A 190 7.63 1.24 8.68
N ALA A 191 7.76 2.26 7.83
CA ALA A 191 7.87 2.09 6.39
C ALA A 191 9.11 1.27 6.01
N ILE A 192 10.26 1.55 6.63
CA ILE A 192 11.50 0.80 6.42
C ILE A 192 11.32 -0.67 6.86
N ALA A 193 10.71 -0.92 8.01
CA ALA A 193 10.49 -2.27 8.52
C ALA A 193 9.62 -3.10 7.55
N PHE A 194 8.52 -2.54 7.05
CA PHE A 194 7.67 -3.18 6.05
C PHE A 194 8.41 -3.42 4.73
N ASN A 195 9.18 -2.43 4.29
CA ASN A 195 9.99 -2.53 3.08
C ASN A 195 10.98 -3.71 3.16
N PHE A 196 11.64 -3.90 4.31
CA PHE A 196 12.56 -5.02 4.52
C PHE A 196 11.86 -6.36 4.67
N GLN A 197 10.75 -6.42 5.40
CA GLN A 197 10.00 -7.67 5.61
C GLN A 197 9.44 -8.22 4.30
N ILE A 198 8.81 -7.37 3.49
CA ILE A 198 8.26 -7.76 2.19
C ILE A 198 9.39 -8.11 1.22
N GLY A 199 10.50 -7.36 1.25
CA GLY A 199 11.68 -7.64 0.42
C GLY A 199 12.31 -9.01 0.73
N ARG A 200 12.41 -9.40 2.01
CA ARG A 200 12.93 -10.72 2.42
C ARG A 200 12.01 -11.86 1.97
N ALA A 201 10.70 -11.68 2.04
CA ALA A 201 9.74 -12.66 1.54
C ALA A 201 9.93 -12.91 0.03
N SER A 202 10.16 -11.85 -0.74
CA SER A 202 10.45 -11.95 -2.20
C SER A 202 11.77 -12.66 -2.54
N CYS A 203 12.80 -12.53 -1.69
CA CYS A 203 14.09 -13.20 -1.92
C CYS A 203 14.10 -14.70 -1.55
N ARG A 204 13.18 -15.13 -0.69
CA ARG A 204 13.10 -16.53 -0.23
C ARG A 204 12.45 -17.46 -1.25
N GLU A 205 11.78 -16.90 -2.25
CA GLU A 205 11.09 -17.64 -3.32
C GLU A 205 11.90 -17.72 -4.63
N ARG A 206 13.17 -17.28 -4.61
CA ARG A 206 14.15 -17.52 -5.66
C ARG A 206 14.96 -18.76 -5.35
#